data_2ed547fa731d968db463da21fbc6ac19
#
_entry.id   2ed547fa731d968db463da21fbc6ac19
#
_cell.length_a   1.000
_cell.length_b   1.000
_cell.length_c   1.000
_cell.angle_alpha   90.00
_cell.angle_beta   90.00
_cell.angle_gamma   90.00
#
_symmetry.space_group_name_H-M   'P 1'
#
loop_
_entity.id
_entity.type
_entity.pdbx_description
1 polymer ?
#
loop_
_entity_poly.entity_id
_entity_poly.type
_entity_poly.pdbx_seq_one_letter_code
_entity_poly.pdbx_strand_id
1 'polypeptide(L)'
;MSVNLGPLAPQLSDVKRNPQADGLGYNPRCLRRDINRNAAAVTTSNYTYDLITQNDNLYWFQTTMEGEFEKGKWGVHAGGHYTVSGDPAGDFYVSPGDPVFWLHHAQIDRVWWLWQAQKLEARLKDVAKTMTMNNQPPSRNGTLDDVNNMGVLGGDVLTRDLMSTLGGMGGKLCYIYE
;
A
#
# COMPACT_ATOMS: atom_id res chain seq x y z
N MET A 1 1.33 -3.29 -19.07
CA MET A 1 2.62 -3.72 -18.52
C MET A 1 2.43 -5.11 -17.98
N SER A 2 3.34 -6.01 -18.23
CA SER A 2 3.19 -7.41 -17.83
C SER A 2 4.41 -7.80 -17.03
N VAL A 3 4.21 -8.29 -15.83
CA VAL A 3 5.27 -8.56 -14.86
C VAL A 3 5.32 -10.04 -14.54
N ASN A 4 6.47 -10.52 -14.17
CA ASN A 4 6.62 -11.88 -13.71
C ASN A 4 5.92 -12.02 -12.35
N LEU A 5 4.89 -12.86 -12.30
CA LEU A 5 4.27 -13.21 -11.03
C LEU A 5 5.27 -14.04 -10.24
N GLY A 6 5.79 -13.46 -9.18
CA GLY A 6 6.75 -14.13 -8.33
C GLY A 6 6.15 -15.34 -7.60
N PRO A 7 6.97 -16.09 -6.87
CA PRO A 7 6.51 -17.25 -6.08
C PRO A 7 5.55 -16.87 -4.94
N LEU A 8 5.31 -15.59 -4.71
CA LEU A 8 4.42 -15.07 -3.66
C LEU A 8 2.94 -15.04 -4.06
N ALA A 9 2.59 -15.39 -5.30
CA ALA A 9 1.21 -15.47 -5.76
C ALA A 9 0.80 -16.92 -6.12
N PRO A 10 0.86 -17.89 -5.21
CA PRO A 10 0.53 -19.28 -5.50
C PRO A 10 -0.92 -19.47 -5.93
N GLN A 11 -1.83 -18.61 -5.48
CA GLN A 11 -3.23 -18.60 -5.90
C GLN A 11 -3.43 -18.22 -7.37
N LEU A 12 -2.41 -17.66 -8.01
CA LEU A 12 -2.42 -17.28 -9.42
C LEU A 12 -1.54 -18.23 -10.27
N SER A 13 -1.41 -19.47 -9.85
CA SER A 13 -0.56 -20.49 -10.51
C SER A 13 -0.94 -20.77 -11.96
N ASP A 14 -2.18 -20.51 -12.34
CA ASP A 14 -2.69 -20.64 -13.72
C ASP A 14 -2.34 -19.42 -14.61
N VAL A 15 -1.79 -18.36 -14.03
CA VAL A 15 -1.40 -17.16 -14.77
C VAL A 15 -0.05 -17.37 -15.45
N LYS A 16 0.00 -17.06 -16.72
CA LYS A 16 1.22 -17.17 -17.52
C LYS A 16 2.31 -16.25 -16.97
N ARG A 17 3.46 -16.80 -16.62
CA ARG A 17 4.60 -16.04 -16.15
C ARG A 17 5.18 -15.14 -17.24
N ASN A 18 5.78 -14.04 -16.82
CA ASN A 18 6.49 -13.18 -17.76
C ASN A 18 7.65 -13.93 -18.44
N PRO A 19 7.82 -13.79 -19.77
CA PRO A 19 8.90 -14.47 -20.49
C PRO A 19 10.30 -13.93 -20.16
N GLN A 20 10.41 -12.73 -19.59
CA GLN A 20 11.68 -12.11 -19.17
C GLN A 20 11.82 -12.14 -17.65
N ALA A 21 13.04 -12.37 -17.18
CA ALA A 21 13.34 -12.45 -15.76
C ALA A 21 13.14 -11.12 -15.01
N ASP A 22 13.28 -9.99 -15.71
CA ASP A 22 13.05 -8.64 -15.19
C ASP A 22 11.54 -8.28 -15.10
N GLY A 23 10.66 -9.16 -15.59
CA GLY A 23 9.22 -8.93 -15.60
C GLY A 23 8.71 -7.93 -16.65
N LEU A 24 9.55 -7.44 -17.54
CA LEU A 24 9.20 -6.40 -18.54
C LEU A 24 8.84 -6.95 -19.91
N GLY A 25 8.88 -8.26 -20.11
CA GLY A 25 8.52 -8.91 -21.36
C GLY A 25 7.03 -8.75 -21.70
N TYR A 26 6.74 -8.84 -22.99
CA TYR A 26 5.36 -8.81 -23.49
C TYR A 26 4.60 -10.07 -23.03
N ASN A 27 3.59 -9.87 -22.18
CA ASN A 27 2.80 -10.93 -21.58
C ASN A 27 1.33 -10.50 -21.43
N PRO A 28 0.61 -10.32 -22.54
CA PRO A 28 -0.79 -9.89 -22.51
C PRO A 28 -1.67 -10.96 -21.87
N ARG A 29 -2.60 -10.51 -21.03
CA ARG A 29 -3.61 -11.35 -20.39
C ARG A 29 -4.83 -10.52 -20.01
N CYS A 30 -5.97 -11.19 -19.91
CA CYS A 30 -7.21 -10.54 -19.50
C CYS A 30 -7.16 -10.15 -18.02
N LEU A 31 -7.71 -8.99 -17.70
CA LEU A 31 -8.02 -8.62 -16.33
C LEU A 31 -9.12 -9.57 -15.82
N ARG A 32 -8.84 -10.25 -14.71
CA ARG A 32 -9.78 -11.14 -14.01
C ARG A 32 -9.92 -10.71 -12.57
N ARG A 33 -11.11 -10.75 -12.03
CA ARG A 33 -11.40 -10.46 -10.62
C ARG A 33 -12.07 -11.65 -9.96
N ASP A 34 -11.80 -11.83 -8.67
CA ASP A 34 -12.37 -12.89 -7.85
C ASP A 34 -12.82 -12.28 -6.51
N ILE A 35 -14.08 -11.84 -6.48
CA ILE A 35 -14.60 -11.08 -5.35
C ILE A 35 -14.69 -11.94 -4.09
N ASN A 36 -13.91 -11.55 -3.08
CA ASN A 36 -13.80 -12.26 -1.82
C ASN A 36 -14.58 -11.54 -0.70
N ARG A 37 -15.68 -12.13 -0.26
CA ARG A 37 -16.53 -11.56 0.79
C ARG A 37 -15.86 -11.52 2.16
N ASN A 38 -14.97 -12.48 2.47
CA ASN A 38 -14.26 -12.50 3.75
C ASN A 38 -13.25 -11.35 3.84
N ALA A 39 -12.57 -11.05 2.72
CA ALA A 39 -11.71 -9.89 2.63
C ALA A 39 -12.51 -8.57 2.73
N ALA A 40 -13.67 -8.50 2.06
CA ALA A 40 -14.55 -7.34 2.12
C ALA A 40 -15.05 -7.04 3.55
N ALA A 41 -15.19 -8.04 4.40
CA ALA A 41 -15.65 -7.87 5.77
C ALA A 41 -14.76 -6.96 6.63
N VAL A 42 -13.47 -6.84 6.30
CA VAL A 42 -12.53 -5.96 7.01
C VAL A 42 -12.35 -4.59 6.35
N THR A 43 -13.09 -4.28 5.28
CA THR A 43 -13.04 -2.98 4.58
C THR A 43 -14.28 -2.12 4.85
N THR A 44 -14.99 -2.40 5.93
CA THR A 44 -16.21 -1.67 6.30
C THR A 44 -15.88 -0.32 6.94
N SER A 45 -16.89 0.57 6.97
CA SER A 45 -16.77 1.87 7.63
C SER A 45 -16.38 1.75 9.11
N ASN A 46 -16.88 0.73 9.82
CA ASN A 46 -16.54 0.50 11.22
C ASN A 46 -15.06 0.16 11.38
N TYR A 47 -14.52 -0.74 10.56
CA TYR A 47 -13.08 -1.06 10.58
C TYR A 47 -12.21 0.17 10.27
N THR A 48 -12.62 0.99 9.32
CA THR A 48 -11.91 2.23 8.98
C THR A 48 -11.99 3.24 10.13
N TYR A 49 -13.16 3.39 10.76
CA TYR A 49 -13.34 4.26 11.91
C TYR A 49 -12.46 3.82 13.08
N ASP A 50 -12.48 2.54 13.42
CA ASP A 50 -11.66 1.98 14.51
C ASP A 50 -10.17 2.15 14.21
N LEU A 51 -9.73 1.92 12.97
CA LEU A 51 -8.36 2.15 12.54
C LEU A 51 -7.93 3.60 12.83
N ILE A 52 -8.75 4.57 12.47
CA ILE A 52 -8.44 6.00 12.62
C ILE A 52 -8.46 6.40 14.11
N THR A 53 -9.39 5.89 14.91
CA THR A 53 -9.67 6.38 16.27
C THR A 53 -8.95 5.61 17.38
N GLN A 54 -8.60 4.35 17.16
CA GLN A 54 -8.02 3.48 18.18
C GLN A 54 -6.49 3.38 18.13
N ASN A 55 -5.85 4.04 17.16
CA ASN A 55 -4.40 3.96 16.97
C ASN A 55 -3.75 5.33 17.16
N ASP A 56 -3.13 5.53 18.32
CA ASP A 56 -2.55 6.81 18.70
C ASP A 56 -1.19 7.12 18.03
N ASN A 57 -0.45 6.09 17.62
CA ASN A 57 0.86 6.22 16.99
C ASN A 57 0.92 5.52 15.65
N LEU A 58 1.88 5.92 14.82
CA LEU A 58 2.03 5.44 13.46
C LEU A 58 2.33 3.94 13.36
N TYR A 59 3.09 3.39 14.30
CA TYR A 59 3.42 1.98 14.29
C TYR A 59 2.17 1.09 14.32
N TRP A 60 1.28 1.37 15.28
CA TRP A 60 0.03 0.61 15.41
C TRP A 60 -0.97 0.93 14.32
N PHE A 61 -1.05 2.20 13.90
CA PHE A 61 -1.89 2.60 12.77
C PHE A 61 -1.53 1.81 11.51
N GLN A 62 -0.26 1.79 11.11
CA GLN A 62 0.20 1.04 9.95
C GLN A 62 0.03 -0.47 10.13
N THR A 63 0.33 -1.00 11.32
CA THR A 63 0.21 -2.44 11.58
C THR A 63 -1.25 -2.90 11.47
N THR A 64 -2.18 -2.12 12.01
CA THR A 64 -3.62 -2.42 11.93
C THR A 64 -4.15 -2.23 10.51
N MET A 65 -3.68 -1.21 9.79
CA MET A 65 -4.06 -0.93 8.41
C MET A 65 -3.64 -2.06 7.45
N GLU A 66 -2.43 -2.58 7.59
CA GLU A 66 -1.92 -3.72 6.82
C GLU A 66 -2.56 -5.04 7.25
N GLY A 67 -2.62 -5.25 8.54
CA GLY A 67 -3.02 -6.50 9.17
C GLY A 67 -1.82 -7.31 9.68
N GLU A 68 -2.14 -8.35 10.42
CA GLU A 68 -1.17 -9.31 10.97
C GLU A 68 -1.42 -10.67 10.31
N PHE A 69 -0.86 -10.86 9.11
CA PHE A 69 -1.11 -12.06 8.28
C PHE A 69 -0.77 -13.36 8.99
N GLU A 70 0.30 -13.38 9.77
CA GLU A 70 0.71 -14.55 10.55
C GLU A 70 -0.34 -14.96 11.60
N LYS A 71 -1.18 -14.01 12.01
CA LYS A 71 -2.31 -14.25 12.93
C LYS A 71 -3.65 -14.41 12.19
N GLY A 72 -3.63 -14.47 10.86
CA GLY A 72 -4.85 -14.55 10.05
C GLY A 72 -5.72 -13.29 10.09
N LYS A 73 -5.15 -12.15 10.47
CA LYS A 73 -5.86 -10.87 10.55
C LYS A 73 -5.47 -9.99 9.37
N TRP A 74 -6.45 -9.58 8.59
CA TRP A 74 -6.28 -8.61 7.52
C TRP A 74 -6.69 -7.22 8.02
N GLY A 75 -5.94 -6.20 7.58
CA GLY A 75 -6.33 -4.81 7.74
C GLY A 75 -7.08 -4.28 6.52
N VAL A 76 -7.53 -3.04 6.59
CA VAL A 76 -8.31 -2.42 5.50
C VAL A 76 -7.54 -2.33 4.19
N HIS A 77 -6.20 -2.16 4.22
CA HIS A 77 -5.36 -2.10 3.03
C HIS A 77 -5.31 -3.45 2.32
N ALA A 78 -4.81 -4.47 2.99
CA ALA A 78 -4.77 -5.81 2.42
C ALA A 78 -6.19 -6.34 2.09
N GLY A 79 -7.15 -6.07 2.97
CA GLY A 79 -8.56 -6.41 2.74
C GLY A 79 -9.10 -5.84 1.44
N GLY A 80 -8.75 -4.61 1.08
CA GLY A 80 -9.17 -4.01 -0.19
C GLY A 80 -8.58 -4.73 -1.41
N HIS A 81 -7.28 -5.01 -1.41
CA HIS A 81 -6.65 -5.79 -2.47
C HIS A 81 -7.29 -7.17 -2.65
N TYR A 82 -7.44 -7.91 -1.56
CA TYR A 82 -7.99 -9.27 -1.60
C TYR A 82 -9.52 -9.31 -1.76
N THR A 83 -10.22 -8.19 -1.53
CA THR A 83 -11.64 -8.08 -1.89
C THR A 83 -11.84 -8.19 -3.39
N VAL A 84 -11.01 -7.49 -4.16
CA VAL A 84 -11.06 -7.53 -5.63
C VAL A 84 -10.37 -8.77 -6.17
N SER A 85 -9.20 -9.10 -5.62
CA SER A 85 -8.40 -10.28 -5.94
C SER A 85 -8.23 -10.56 -7.45
N GLY A 86 -7.89 -11.80 -7.82
CA GLY A 86 -7.71 -12.19 -9.22
C GLY A 86 -6.41 -11.67 -9.82
N ASP A 87 -6.39 -11.51 -11.15
CA ASP A 87 -5.23 -11.09 -11.92
C ASP A 87 -5.51 -9.77 -12.64
N PRO A 88 -4.77 -8.69 -12.38
CA PRO A 88 -3.56 -8.58 -11.55
C PRO A 88 -3.81 -8.13 -10.10
N ALA A 89 -5.04 -7.76 -9.69
CA ALA A 89 -5.31 -7.08 -8.42
C ALA A 89 -4.85 -7.84 -7.17
N GLY A 90 -4.88 -9.18 -7.21
CA GLY A 90 -4.43 -10.05 -6.12
C GLY A 90 -2.92 -10.33 -6.11
N ASP A 91 -2.16 -9.79 -7.04
CA ASP A 91 -0.72 -9.98 -7.13
C ASP A 91 0.04 -8.81 -6.51
N PHE A 92 0.91 -9.10 -5.55
CA PHE A 92 1.68 -8.08 -4.84
C PHE A 92 2.55 -7.19 -5.75
N TYR A 93 3.03 -7.74 -6.88
CA TYR A 93 3.96 -7.02 -7.76
C TYR A 93 3.28 -6.30 -8.91
N VAL A 94 2.09 -6.73 -9.31
CA VAL A 94 1.44 -6.24 -10.53
C VAL A 94 0.03 -5.69 -10.31
N SER A 95 -0.41 -5.63 -9.08
CA SER A 95 -1.73 -5.05 -8.71
C SER A 95 -2.00 -3.65 -9.31
N PRO A 96 -0.99 -2.76 -9.53
CA PRO A 96 -1.20 -1.49 -10.22
C PRO A 96 -1.72 -1.60 -11.66
N GLY A 97 -1.67 -2.80 -12.25
CA GLY A 97 -2.28 -3.09 -13.56
C GLY A 97 -3.81 -3.17 -13.55
N ASP A 98 -4.44 -3.30 -12.37
CA ASP A 98 -5.89 -3.18 -12.23
C ASP A 98 -6.25 -1.72 -11.91
N PRO A 99 -7.16 -1.06 -12.65
CA PRO A 99 -7.58 0.31 -12.35
C PRO A 99 -8.11 0.51 -10.93
N VAL A 100 -8.68 -0.51 -10.30
CA VAL A 100 -9.17 -0.43 -8.91
C VAL A 100 -8.05 -0.20 -7.91
N PHE A 101 -6.82 -0.60 -8.21
CA PHE A 101 -5.65 -0.32 -7.38
C PHE A 101 -5.54 1.16 -7.03
N TRP A 102 -5.68 2.03 -8.03
CA TRP A 102 -5.54 3.48 -7.86
C TRP A 102 -6.65 4.08 -6.99
N LEU A 103 -7.88 3.59 -7.15
CA LEU A 103 -9.01 4.01 -6.31
C LEU A 103 -8.83 3.53 -4.86
N HIS A 104 -8.39 2.29 -4.70
CA HIS A 104 -8.12 1.71 -3.39
C HIS A 104 -7.00 2.48 -2.66
N HIS A 105 -5.89 2.75 -3.34
CA HIS A 105 -4.77 3.49 -2.73
C HIS A 105 -5.12 4.95 -2.46
N ALA A 106 -5.92 5.61 -3.29
CA ALA A 106 -6.44 6.94 -2.97
C ALA A 106 -7.31 6.92 -1.70
N GLN A 107 -8.12 5.86 -1.49
CA GLN A 107 -8.88 5.71 -0.25
C GLN A 107 -7.97 5.41 0.96
N ILE A 108 -6.91 4.62 0.81
CA ILE A 108 -5.92 4.38 1.88
C ILE A 108 -5.19 5.67 2.24
N ASP A 109 -4.81 6.48 1.25
CA ASP A 109 -4.20 7.79 1.47
C ASP A 109 -5.17 8.74 2.20
N ARG A 110 -6.47 8.74 1.82
CA ARG A 110 -7.51 9.48 2.55
C ARG A 110 -7.63 9.04 4.01
N VAL A 111 -7.59 7.76 4.30
CA VAL A 111 -7.63 7.22 5.67
C VAL A 111 -6.40 7.66 6.47
N TRP A 112 -5.21 7.63 5.85
CA TRP A 112 -3.99 8.17 6.44
C TRP A 112 -4.12 9.66 6.72
N TRP A 113 -4.58 10.45 5.77
CA TRP A 113 -4.77 11.89 5.91
C TRP A 113 -5.75 12.23 7.05
N LEU A 114 -6.88 11.52 7.17
CA LEU A 114 -7.83 11.70 8.27
C LEU A 114 -7.20 11.37 9.63
N TRP A 115 -6.38 10.33 9.69
CA TRP A 115 -5.63 10.00 10.89
C TRP A 115 -4.59 11.09 11.21
N GLN A 116 -3.82 11.55 10.23
CA GLN A 116 -2.85 12.65 10.42
C GLN A 116 -3.52 13.92 10.94
N ALA A 117 -4.66 14.27 10.39
CA ALA A 117 -5.39 15.52 10.72
C ALA A 117 -5.79 15.62 12.21
N GLN A 118 -5.94 14.51 12.92
CA GLN A 118 -6.28 14.54 14.36
C GLN A 118 -5.14 15.11 15.24
N LYS A 119 -3.88 14.97 14.83
CA LYS A 119 -2.69 15.46 15.55
C LYS A 119 -1.63 15.91 14.52
N LEU A 120 -2.01 16.81 13.62
CA LEU A 120 -1.31 17.08 12.38
C LEU A 120 0.18 17.40 12.59
N GLU A 121 0.50 18.32 13.49
CA GLU A 121 1.89 18.77 13.71
C GLU A 121 2.82 17.62 14.14
N ALA A 122 2.33 16.73 15.00
CA ALA A 122 3.10 15.58 15.46
C ALA A 122 3.17 14.50 14.38
N ARG A 123 2.03 14.19 13.74
CA ARG A 123 1.92 13.06 12.81
C ARG A 123 2.55 13.31 11.43
N LEU A 124 2.79 14.56 11.05
CA LEU A 124 3.62 14.90 9.89
C LEU A 124 5.12 14.62 10.12
N LYS A 125 5.54 14.41 11.36
CA LYS A 125 6.94 14.11 11.74
C LYS A 125 7.14 12.68 12.21
N ASP A 126 6.07 11.91 12.29
CA ASP A 126 6.12 10.52 12.79
C ASP A 126 6.53 9.56 11.68
N VAL A 127 7.55 8.76 11.95
CA VAL A 127 8.02 7.67 11.07
C VAL A 127 8.15 6.42 11.91
N ALA A 128 7.64 5.31 11.42
CA ALA A 128 7.66 4.06 12.14
C ALA A 128 8.20 2.91 11.26
N LYS A 129 8.53 1.81 11.95
CA LYS A 129 9.03 0.55 11.36
C LYS A 129 10.45 0.67 10.80
N THR A 130 10.93 -0.45 10.30
CA THR A 130 12.31 -0.65 9.85
C THR A 130 12.43 -0.53 8.33
N MET A 131 13.66 -0.35 7.84
CA MET A 131 13.93 -0.21 6.40
C MET A 131 13.72 -1.50 5.61
N THR A 132 13.71 -2.64 6.29
CA THR A 132 13.43 -3.94 5.68
C THR A 132 12.07 -4.45 6.13
N MET A 133 11.38 -5.12 5.23
CA MET A 133 10.07 -5.74 5.50
C MET A 133 10.21 -6.78 6.63
N ASN A 134 9.34 -6.68 7.63
CA ASN A 134 9.35 -7.54 8.83
C ASN A 134 10.71 -7.56 9.57
N ASN A 135 11.53 -6.53 9.40
CA ASN A 135 12.90 -6.45 9.92
C ASN A 135 13.79 -7.65 9.49
N GLN A 136 13.63 -8.09 8.25
CA GLN A 136 14.38 -9.21 7.67
C GLN A 136 15.06 -8.81 6.35
N PRO A 137 16.40 -8.77 6.28
CA PRO A 137 17.34 -8.86 7.42
C PRO A 137 17.17 -7.69 8.40
N PRO A 138 17.67 -7.79 9.65
CA PRO A 138 17.59 -6.70 10.62
C PRO A 138 18.15 -5.38 10.07
N SER A 139 17.42 -4.29 10.28
CA SER A 139 17.79 -2.97 9.78
C SER A 139 17.42 -1.86 10.79
N ARG A 140 17.94 -0.66 10.57
CA ARG A 140 17.57 0.51 11.36
C ARG A 140 16.10 0.89 11.12
N ASN A 141 15.56 1.69 12.02
CA ASN A 141 14.27 2.35 11.79
C ASN A 141 14.35 3.36 10.65
N GLY A 142 13.23 3.56 9.98
CA GLY A 142 13.05 4.62 9.00
C GLY A 142 13.15 6.01 9.63
N THR A 143 13.46 7.01 8.83
CA THR A 143 13.57 8.41 9.22
C THR A 143 12.95 9.32 8.16
N LEU A 144 12.70 10.56 8.51
CA LEU A 144 12.23 11.58 7.56
C LEU A 144 13.26 11.92 6.46
N ASP A 145 14.54 11.59 6.69
CA ASP A 145 15.63 11.84 5.75
C ASP A 145 15.87 10.68 4.78
N ASP A 146 15.11 9.60 4.89
CA ASP A 146 15.24 8.49 3.99
C ASP A 146 14.79 8.84 2.58
N VAL A 147 15.59 8.39 1.62
CA VAL A 147 15.35 8.63 0.20
C VAL A 147 14.39 7.58 -0.35
N ASN A 148 13.31 8.03 -0.96
CA ASN A 148 12.42 7.22 -1.76
C ASN A 148 12.85 7.34 -3.23
N ASN A 149 13.39 6.26 -3.77
CA ASN A 149 13.78 6.20 -5.17
C ASN A 149 12.55 5.97 -6.05
N MET A 150 12.23 6.94 -6.90
CA MET A 150 11.07 6.88 -7.80
C MET A 150 11.37 6.17 -9.11
N GLY A 151 12.60 5.71 -9.32
CA GLY A 151 13.02 5.00 -10.53
C GLY A 151 12.74 5.83 -11.78
N VAL A 152 12.10 5.21 -12.75
CA VAL A 152 11.76 5.86 -14.04
C VAL A 152 10.62 6.89 -13.94
N LEU A 153 9.94 6.96 -12.79
CA LEU A 153 8.78 7.84 -12.58
C LEU A 153 9.19 9.26 -12.18
N GLY A 154 10.41 9.47 -11.71
CA GLY A 154 10.87 10.79 -11.29
C GLY A 154 12.20 10.76 -10.55
N GLY A 155 12.63 11.92 -10.07
CA GLY A 155 13.78 12.05 -9.18
C GLY A 155 13.50 11.48 -7.78
N ASP A 156 14.56 11.23 -7.04
CA ASP A 156 14.49 10.81 -5.65
C ASP A 156 13.78 11.84 -4.77
N VAL A 157 13.02 11.38 -3.79
CA VAL A 157 12.23 12.23 -2.89
C VAL A 157 12.48 11.81 -1.45
N LEU A 158 12.70 12.76 -0.55
CA LEU A 158 12.82 12.48 0.87
C LEU A 158 11.46 12.12 1.48
N THR A 159 11.45 11.24 2.46
CA THR A 159 10.22 10.86 3.18
C THR A 159 9.49 12.08 3.72
N ARG A 160 10.21 13.08 4.29
CA ARG A 160 9.61 14.32 4.79
C ARG A 160 8.81 15.09 3.75
N ASP A 161 9.23 15.02 2.48
CA ASP A 161 8.59 15.75 1.39
C ASP A 161 7.28 15.09 0.92
N LEU A 162 7.03 13.85 1.35
CA LEU A 162 5.82 13.10 1.07
C LEU A 162 4.78 13.17 2.20
N MET A 163 5.15 13.69 3.38
CA MET A 163 4.29 13.62 4.57
C MET A 163 3.08 14.56 4.52
N SER A 164 3.16 15.64 3.76
CA SER A 164 2.10 16.66 3.68
C SER A 164 1.45 16.71 2.31
N THR A 165 0.13 16.64 2.28
CA THR A 165 -0.67 16.87 1.06
C THR A 165 -0.77 18.34 0.68
N LEU A 166 -0.37 19.25 1.60
CA LEU A 166 -0.41 20.71 1.41
C LEU A 166 1.00 21.28 1.32
N GLY A 167 1.62 21.16 0.16
CA GLY A 167 2.95 21.72 -0.11
C GLY A 167 4.11 20.75 -0.08
N GLY A 168 3.88 19.45 0.07
CA GLY A 168 4.90 18.42 -0.09
C GLY A 168 5.52 18.43 -1.47
N MET A 169 6.71 17.83 -1.63
CA MET A 169 7.49 17.80 -2.88
C MET A 169 7.71 19.19 -3.51
N GLY A 170 7.98 20.22 -2.68
CA GLY A 170 8.16 21.59 -3.15
C GLY A 170 6.89 22.20 -3.73
N GLY A 171 5.73 21.87 -3.20
CA GLY A 171 4.42 22.38 -3.61
C GLY A 171 3.72 21.57 -4.69
N LYS A 172 4.28 20.42 -5.11
CA LYS A 172 3.63 19.53 -6.09
C LYS A 172 2.47 18.74 -5.49
N LEU A 173 2.53 18.43 -4.20
CA LEU A 173 1.39 17.86 -3.48
C LEU A 173 0.52 19.02 -2.98
N CYS A 174 -0.66 19.17 -3.56
CA CYS A 174 -1.59 20.25 -3.25
C CYS A 174 -3.03 19.73 -3.40
N TYR A 175 -3.44 18.89 -2.43
CA TYR A 175 -4.79 18.29 -2.42
C TYR A 175 -5.29 18.09 -0.99
N ILE A 176 -6.60 18.02 -0.85
CA ILE A 176 -7.32 17.65 0.36
C ILE A 176 -8.39 16.63 0.00
N TYR A 177 -8.87 15.92 1.01
CA TYR A 177 -9.99 14.99 0.88
C TYR A 177 -11.27 15.60 1.45
N GLU A 178 -12.38 15.36 0.77
CA GLU A 178 -13.74 15.72 1.22
C GLU A 178 -14.43 14.52 1.89
#